data_8d7e32d8825fed4c81b1ab6854b654b3
#
_entry.id   8d7e32d8825fed4c81b1ab6854b654b3
#
_cell.length_a   1.000
_cell.length_b   1.000
_cell.length_c   1.000
_cell.angle_alpha   90.00
_cell.angle_beta   90.00
_cell.angle_gamma   90.00
#
_symmetry.space_group_name_H-M   'P 1'
#
loop_
_entity.id
_entity.type
_entity.pdbx_description
1 polymer ?
#
loop_
_entity_poly.entity_id
_entity_poly.type
_entity_poly.pdbx_seq_one_letter_code
_entity_poly.pdbx_strand_id
1 'polypeptide(L)'
;MAECQDFAQFGLAPNLLSAITRMGYTKPTAIQCKAIPVVLQGRDVMGGAQTGTGKTASFGLPVLQKLLPLANTSTSPARHPVRVLILSPTRELADQTAEALSNYAADTPIRIGVVYGGVDIKPQAEALRRGVEILIATPGRLLDHLEQRNTNLNQCGIVILDEADRMLDMGFLPDISRILNALPKKRQNLMFSATFSPEIKRLAGNFLTDPVVIEVARQNATAATIKQEVFSVNELQKTDALVELLKTRGEDFDGKPLQTIVFVNAKLTARRLARELEKCGFNADAIHGDKTQEERLKLLKDFKDGTLNIM
;
A
#
# COMPACT_ATOMS: atom_id res chain seq x y z
N MET A 1 2.75 -24.69 -16.25
CA MET A 1 3.39 -24.39 -14.96
C MET A 1 2.43 -24.90 -13.89
N ALA A 2 2.89 -25.76 -12.97
CA ALA A 2 2.03 -26.28 -11.91
C ALA A 2 1.48 -25.09 -11.11
N GLU A 3 0.15 -25.07 -10.89
CA GLU A 3 -0.48 -24.09 -10.03
C GLU A 3 0.10 -24.25 -8.61
N CYS A 4 0.69 -23.17 -8.09
CA CYS A 4 1.16 -23.11 -6.72
C CYS A 4 -0.07 -23.17 -5.80
N GLN A 5 -0.18 -24.22 -5.00
CA GLN A 5 -1.38 -24.46 -4.18
C GLN A 5 -1.19 -24.13 -2.71
N ASP A 6 0.07 -23.98 -2.24
CA ASP A 6 0.39 -23.80 -0.84
C ASP A 6 1.60 -22.86 -0.67
N PHE A 7 1.59 -22.06 0.39
CA PHE A 7 2.71 -21.20 0.79
C PHE A 7 3.93 -22.00 1.29
N ALA A 8 3.74 -23.21 1.79
CA ALA A 8 4.84 -24.10 2.21
C ALA A 8 5.82 -24.41 1.08
N GLN A 9 5.35 -24.39 -0.19
CA GLN A 9 6.19 -24.64 -1.38
C GLN A 9 7.28 -23.59 -1.60
N PHE A 10 7.15 -22.40 -0.97
CA PHE A 10 8.16 -21.33 -1.09
C PHE A 10 9.35 -21.51 -0.15
N GLY A 11 9.33 -22.45 0.77
CA GLY A 11 10.38 -22.65 1.74
C GLY A 11 10.48 -21.52 2.77
N LEU A 12 9.35 -20.86 3.07
CA LEU A 12 9.28 -19.82 4.09
C LEU A 12 9.47 -20.42 5.48
N ALA A 13 10.07 -19.65 6.39
CA ALA A 13 10.27 -20.06 7.77
C ALA A 13 8.95 -20.34 8.50
N PRO A 14 8.92 -21.26 9.48
CA PRO A 14 7.69 -21.65 10.17
C PRO A 14 6.95 -20.50 10.85
N ASN A 15 7.66 -19.51 11.39
CA ASN A 15 7.07 -18.32 11.99
C ASN A 15 6.33 -17.45 10.96
N LEU A 16 6.86 -17.30 9.75
CA LEU A 16 6.16 -16.58 8.66
C LEU A 16 4.92 -17.36 8.18
N LEU A 17 5.03 -18.68 8.02
CA LEU A 17 3.90 -19.52 7.66
C LEU A 17 2.80 -19.47 8.74
N SER A 18 3.16 -19.52 10.03
CA SER A 18 2.21 -19.36 11.13
C SER A 18 1.49 -18.01 11.09
N ALA A 19 2.23 -16.92 10.84
CA ALA A 19 1.66 -15.57 10.76
C ALA A 19 0.61 -15.46 9.66
N ILE A 20 0.90 -15.90 8.42
CA ILE A 20 -0.04 -15.83 7.30
C ILE A 20 -1.25 -16.76 7.49
N THR A 21 -1.06 -17.91 8.13
CA THR A 21 -2.16 -18.82 8.47
C THR A 21 -3.14 -18.17 9.46
N ARG A 22 -2.62 -17.48 10.50
CA ARG A 22 -3.46 -16.70 11.44
C ARG A 22 -4.24 -15.58 10.75
N MET A 23 -3.69 -15.02 9.66
CA MET A 23 -4.37 -14.01 8.83
C MET A 23 -5.38 -14.61 7.84
N GLY A 24 -5.60 -15.93 7.84
CA GLY A 24 -6.55 -16.60 6.96
C GLY A 24 -6.03 -16.83 5.53
N TYR A 25 -4.73 -16.72 5.29
CA TYR A 25 -4.15 -16.99 3.97
C TYR A 25 -4.10 -18.50 3.74
N THR A 26 -4.93 -19.01 2.83
CA THR A 26 -5.03 -20.43 2.53
C THR A 26 -4.27 -20.82 1.27
N LYS A 27 -4.35 -20.00 0.22
CA LYS A 27 -3.73 -20.24 -1.08
C LYS A 27 -3.01 -19.00 -1.59
N PRO A 28 -1.82 -19.13 -2.19
CA PRO A 28 -1.13 -18.02 -2.82
C PRO A 28 -1.90 -17.53 -4.05
N THR A 29 -1.94 -16.21 -4.25
CA THR A 29 -2.47 -15.60 -5.47
C THR A 29 -1.51 -15.76 -6.64
N ALA A 30 -1.99 -15.52 -7.85
CA ALA A 30 -1.16 -15.67 -9.06
C ALA A 30 0.11 -14.79 -9.06
N ILE A 31 0.05 -13.56 -8.49
CA ILE A 31 1.22 -12.70 -8.35
C ILE A 31 2.20 -13.26 -7.31
N GLN A 32 1.70 -13.80 -6.20
CA GLN A 32 2.51 -14.41 -5.15
C GLN A 32 3.24 -15.65 -5.67
N CYS A 33 2.55 -16.54 -6.38
CA CYS A 33 3.14 -17.73 -6.98
C CYS A 33 4.33 -17.42 -7.90
N LYS A 34 4.21 -16.33 -8.66
CA LYS A 34 5.24 -15.94 -9.63
C LYS A 34 6.35 -15.11 -9.00
N ALA A 35 6.03 -14.20 -8.10
CA ALA A 35 6.98 -13.21 -7.58
C ALA A 35 7.81 -13.76 -6.40
N ILE A 36 7.20 -14.47 -5.44
CA ILE A 36 7.91 -14.94 -4.24
C ILE A 36 9.19 -15.72 -4.59
N PRO A 37 9.16 -16.73 -5.48
CA PRO A 37 10.38 -17.47 -5.82
C PRO A 37 11.47 -16.60 -6.45
N VAL A 38 11.09 -15.65 -7.31
CA VAL A 38 12.02 -14.77 -8.00
C VAL A 38 12.69 -13.80 -7.03
N VAL A 39 11.92 -13.24 -6.10
CA VAL A 39 12.44 -12.35 -5.06
C VAL A 39 13.38 -13.10 -4.12
N LEU A 40 13.07 -14.34 -3.74
CA LEU A 40 13.95 -15.18 -2.91
C LEU A 40 15.28 -15.47 -3.60
N GLN A 41 15.28 -15.66 -4.93
CA GLN A 41 16.49 -15.84 -5.74
C GLN A 41 17.36 -14.59 -5.85
N GLY A 42 16.89 -13.43 -5.36
CA GLY A 42 17.64 -12.17 -5.42
C GLY A 42 17.56 -11.46 -6.77
N ARG A 43 16.69 -11.88 -7.69
CA ARG A 43 16.50 -11.23 -8.98
C ARG A 43 15.58 -10.01 -8.85
N ASP A 44 15.78 -9.03 -9.72
CA ASP A 44 14.89 -7.89 -9.84
C ASP A 44 13.55 -8.31 -10.45
N VAL A 45 12.46 -7.64 -10.02
CA VAL A 45 11.10 -7.93 -10.46
C VAL A 45 10.41 -6.66 -10.94
N MET A 46 9.73 -6.76 -12.07
CA MET A 46 8.74 -5.81 -12.54
C MET A 46 7.36 -6.48 -12.49
N GLY A 47 6.58 -6.20 -11.45
CA GLY A 47 5.29 -6.81 -11.17
C GLY A 47 4.12 -5.95 -11.63
N GLY A 48 3.30 -6.47 -12.56
CA GLY A 48 2.04 -5.88 -12.98
C GLY A 48 0.87 -6.52 -12.26
N ALA A 49 0.28 -5.81 -11.30
CA ALA A 49 -0.88 -6.31 -10.58
C ALA A 49 -1.69 -5.15 -9.97
N GLN A 50 -3.00 -5.29 -9.99
CA GLN A 50 -3.92 -4.32 -9.38
C GLN A 50 -3.87 -4.36 -7.85
N THR A 51 -4.40 -3.32 -7.20
CA THR A 51 -4.59 -3.29 -5.74
C THR A 51 -5.53 -4.43 -5.32
N GLY A 52 -5.29 -5.05 -4.17
CA GLY A 52 -6.10 -6.18 -3.69
C GLY A 52 -5.71 -7.56 -4.24
N THR A 53 -4.74 -7.67 -5.15
CA THR A 53 -4.30 -8.97 -5.71
C THR A 53 -3.28 -9.72 -4.84
N GLY A 54 -2.90 -9.17 -3.68
CA GLY A 54 -1.90 -9.76 -2.79
C GLY A 54 -0.46 -9.32 -3.07
N LYS A 55 -0.25 -8.18 -3.74
CA LYS A 55 1.09 -7.62 -4.01
C LYS A 55 1.96 -7.52 -2.76
N THR A 56 1.44 -6.97 -1.66
CA THR A 56 2.20 -6.75 -0.44
C THR A 56 2.83 -8.05 0.07
N ALA A 57 2.09 -9.15 0.10
CA ALA A 57 2.64 -10.46 0.48
C ALA A 57 3.63 -11.01 -0.56
N SER A 58 3.47 -10.67 -1.84
CA SER A 58 4.36 -11.14 -2.91
C SER A 58 5.80 -10.61 -2.80
N PHE A 59 5.99 -9.45 -2.21
CA PHE A 59 7.32 -8.92 -1.87
C PHE A 59 7.63 -9.00 -0.38
N GLY A 60 6.66 -8.82 0.50
CA GLY A 60 6.86 -8.75 1.95
C GLY A 60 7.34 -10.07 2.53
N LEU A 61 6.70 -11.18 2.19
CA LEU A 61 7.10 -12.51 2.72
C LEU A 61 8.53 -12.90 2.33
N PRO A 62 8.93 -12.84 1.04
CA PRO A 62 10.31 -13.18 0.68
C PRO A 62 11.34 -12.20 1.22
N VAL A 63 11.00 -10.93 1.38
CA VAL A 63 11.87 -9.92 2.01
C VAL A 63 12.09 -10.25 3.49
N LEU A 64 11.03 -10.53 4.24
CA LEU A 64 11.14 -10.97 5.62
C LEU A 64 11.98 -12.25 5.74
N GLN A 65 11.74 -13.24 4.88
CA GLN A 65 12.54 -14.47 4.81
C GLN A 65 14.04 -14.19 4.65
N LYS A 66 14.39 -13.25 3.78
CA LYS A 66 15.80 -12.86 3.55
C LYS A 66 16.40 -12.09 4.73
N LEU A 67 15.61 -11.40 5.53
CA LEU A 67 16.07 -10.66 6.70
C LEU A 67 16.20 -11.53 7.96
N LEU A 68 15.47 -12.64 8.08
CA LEU A 68 15.50 -13.51 9.26
C LEU A 68 16.91 -13.88 9.74
N PRO A 69 17.88 -14.26 8.87
CA PRO A 69 19.24 -14.57 9.30
C PRO A 69 20.01 -13.39 9.91
N LEU A 70 19.56 -12.16 9.64
CA LEU A 70 20.17 -10.91 10.11
C LEU A 70 19.41 -10.32 11.30
N ALA A 71 18.23 -10.85 11.61
CA ALA A 71 17.36 -10.38 12.67
C ALA A 71 17.99 -10.68 14.05
N ASN A 72 17.86 -9.72 14.97
CA ASN A 72 18.38 -9.88 16.32
C ASN A 72 17.53 -9.08 17.33
N THR A 73 17.67 -9.40 18.62
CA THR A 73 16.93 -8.77 19.72
C THR A 73 17.70 -7.65 20.42
N SER A 74 18.82 -7.21 19.86
CA SER A 74 19.63 -6.13 20.43
C SER A 74 18.82 -4.85 20.61
N THR A 75 19.08 -4.10 21.65
CA THR A 75 18.52 -2.76 21.84
C THR A 75 19.35 -1.68 21.14
N SER A 76 20.55 -2.00 20.66
CA SER A 76 21.45 -1.06 19.99
C SER A 76 20.93 -0.69 18.59
N PRO A 77 20.71 0.60 18.30
CA PRO A 77 20.28 1.05 16.96
C PRO A 77 21.24 0.63 15.84
N ALA A 78 22.52 0.54 16.12
CA ALA A 78 23.55 0.14 15.14
C ALA A 78 23.35 -1.31 14.62
N ARG A 79 22.60 -2.13 15.34
CA ARG A 79 22.26 -3.50 14.93
C ARG A 79 21.02 -3.57 14.05
N HIS A 80 20.29 -2.47 13.92
CA HIS A 80 19.04 -2.34 13.17
C HIS A 80 19.12 -1.25 12.09
N PRO A 81 20.09 -1.35 11.15
CA PRO A 81 20.15 -0.42 10.04
C PRO A 81 19.03 -0.67 9.04
N VAL A 82 18.67 0.34 8.26
CA VAL A 82 17.72 0.16 7.15
C VAL A 82 18.32 -0.79 6.11
N ARG A 83 17.72 -1.97 5.98
CA ARG A 83 18.12 -3.02 5.02
C ARG A 83 17.17 -3.11 3.85
N VAL A 84 15.94 -2.68 4.06
CA VAL A 84 14.88 -2.68 3.04
C VAL A 84 14.18 -1.32 3.06
N LEU A 85 14.04 -0.73 1.89
CA LEU A 85 13.27 0.49 1.67
C LEU A 85 12.06 0.18 0.78
N ILE A 86 10.88 0.60 1.21
CA ILE A 86 9.66 0.53 0.42
C ILE A 86 9.14 1.95 0.22
N LEU A 87 9.04 2.39 -1.04
CA LEU A 87 8.43 3.66 -1.37
C LEU A 87 6.97 3.46 -1.74
N SER A 88 6.11 4.26 -1.12
CA SER A 88 4.66 4.28 -1.35
C SER A 88 4.18 5.69 -1.68
N PRO A 89 3.19 5.87 -2.58
CA PRO A 89 2.76 7.19 -3.04
C PRO A 89 2.04 8.01 -1.98
N THR A 90 1.30 7.36 -1.08
CA THR A 90 0.47 8.03 -0.08
C THR A 90 0.70 7.48 1.31
N ARG A 91 0.30 8.26 2.32
CA ARG A 91 0.39 7.92 3.75
C ARG A 91 -0.40 6.66 4.06
N GLU A 92 -1.63 6.61 3.56
CA GLU A 92 -2.56 5.51 3.79
C GLU A 92 -2.01 4.19 3.26
N LEU A 93 -1.39 4.22 2.07
CA LEU A 93 -0.76 3.03 1.49
C LEU A 93 0.52 2.64 2.25
N ALA A 94 1.30 3.62 2.71
CA ALA A 94 2.46 3.37 3.56
C ALA A 94 2.05 2.69 4.88
N ASP A 95 1.00 3.20 5.55
CA ASP A 95 0.46 2.61 6.78
C ASP A 95 -0.09 1.20 6.54
N GLN A 96 -0.86 0.97 5.46
CA GLN A 96 -1.38 -0.35 5.11
C GLN A 96 -0.25 -1.36 4.84
N THR A 97 0.81 -0.92 4.17
CA THR A 97 1.97 -1.76 3.91
C THR A 97 2.73 -2.08 5.21
N ALA A 98 2.90 -1.09 6.10
CA ALA A 98 3.53 -1.28 7.40
C ALA A 98 2.74 -2.22 8.30
N GLU A 99 1.41 -2.07 8.35
CA GLU A 99 0.52 -2.97 9.09
C GLU A 99 0.60 -4.40 8.57
N ALA A 100 0.52 -4.60 7.26
CA ALA A 100 0.62 -5.93 6.66
C ALA A 100 1.97 -6.60 6.97
N LEU A 101 3.09 -5.88 6.80
CA LEU A 101 4.41 -6.39 7.10
C LEU A 101 4.60 -6.68 8.59
N SER A 102 4.07 -5.84 9.48
CA SER A 102 4.10 -6.05 10.92
C SER A 102 3.35 -7.33 11.32
N ASN A 103 2.20 -7.59 10.68
CA ASN A 103 1.44 -8.82 10.89
C ASN A 103 2.20 -10.05 10.38
N TYR A 104 2.87 -9.98 9.22
CA TYR A 104 3.72 -11.08 8.73
C TYR A 104 4.94 -11.31 9.62
N ALA A 105 5.50 -10.26 10.21
CA ALA A 105 6.69 -10.29 11.04
C ALA A 105 6.41 -10.48 12.54
N ALA A 106 5.16 -10.71 12.96
CA ALA A 106 4.73 -10.71 14.36
C ALA A 106 5.57 -11.61 15.28
N ASP A 107 6.05 -12.76 14.77
CA ASP A 107 6.87 -13.71 15.52
C ASP A 107 8.37 -13.57 15.16
N THR A 108 8.82 -12.37 14.84
CA THR A 108 10.22 -12.07 14.48
C THR A 108 10.70 -10.82 15.22
N PRO A 109 12.01 -10.67 15.46
CA PRO A 109 12.56 -9.44 16.04
C PRO A 109 12.80 -8.33 15.00
N ILE A 110 12.31 -8.45 13.76
CA ILE A 110 12.49 -7.47 12.69
C ILE A 110 11.67 -6.22 13.02
N ARG A 111 12.31 -5.06 13.00
CA ARG A 111 11.68 -3.76 13.25
C ARG A 111 11.24 -3.10 11.96
N ILE A 112 9.98 -2.73 11.93
CA ILE A 112 9.35 -2.06 10.79
C ILE A 112 9.02 -0.64 11.20
N GLY A 113 9.38 0.33 10.34
CA GLY A 113 9.08 1.74 10.54
C GLY A 113 8.40 2.34 9.34
N VAL A 114 7.57 3.36 9.59
CA VAL A 114 6.88 4.11 8.53
C VAL A 114 7.10 5.60 8.72
N VAL A 115 7.37 6.31 7.60
CA VAL A 115 7.54 7.77 7.60
C VAL A 115 6.78 8.40 6.41
N TYR A 116 6.02 9.46 6.71
CA TYR A 116 5.26 10.20 5.70
C TYR A 116 5.02 11.64 6.12
N GLY A 117 4.76 12.50 5.15
CA GLY A 117 4.53 13.93 5.37
C GLY A 117 3.18 14.26 6.00
N GLY A 118 3.01 15.52 6.46
CA GLY A 118 1.76 16.06 7.01
C GLY A 118 1.42 15.64 8.43
N VAL A 119 2.38 15.07 9.13
CA VAL A 119 2.38 14.84 10.59
C VAL A 119 3.73 15.31 11.15
N ASP A 120 3.84 15.43 12.47
CA ASP A 120 5.08 15.85 13.12
C ASP A 120 6.23 14.88 12.74
N ILE A 121 7.38 15.46 12.39
CA ILE A 121 8.59 14.74 12.02
C ILE A 121 9.32 14.14 13.24
N LYS A 122 9.17 14.75 14.42
CA LYS A 122 9.94 14.38 15.62
C LYS A 122 9.72 12.94 16.08
N PRO A 123 8.46 12.44 16.24
CA PRO A 123 8.22 11.06 16.61
C PRO A 123 8.80 10.06 15.58
N GLN A 124 8.73 10.40 14.28
CA GLN A 124 9.32 9.58 13.23
C GLN A 124 10.85 9.55 13.32
N ALA A 125 11.49 10.70 13.58
CA ALA A 125 12.93 10.79 13.80
C ALA A 125 13.38 9.95 15.00
N GLU A 126 12.64 9.95 16.09
CA GLU A 126 12.92 9.13 17.27
C GLU A 126 12.80 7.63 16.97
N ALA A 127 11.77 7.23 16.22
CA ALA A 127 11.60 5.85 15.77
C ALA A 127 12.76 5.39 14.90
N LEU A 128 13.19 6.22 13.94
CA LEU A 128 14.34 5.94 13.07
C LEU A 128 15.66 5.82 13.86
N ARG A 129 15.87 6.69 14.85
CA ARG A 129 17.07 6.64 15.71
C ARG A 129 17.14 5.38 16.57
N ARG A 130 16.00 4.77 16.91
CA ARG A 130 15.96 3.46 17.60
C ARG A 130 16.36 2.30 16.69
N GLY A 131 16.42 2.54 15.39
CA GLY A 131 16.76 1.55 14.37
C GLY A 131 15.55 0.77 13.85
N VAL A 132 15.49 0.63 12.52
CA VAL A 132 14.46 -0.13 11.80
C VAL A 132 15.13 -0.85 10.63
N GLU A 133 14.79 -2.12 10.41
CA GLU A 133 15.31 -2.90 9.28
C GLU A 133 14.50 -2.69 8.00
N ILE A 134 13.19 -2.52 8.12
CA ILE A 134 12.31 -2.23 6.99
C ILE A 134 11.73 -0.85 7.19
N LEU A 135 12.03 0.04 6.26
CA LEU A 135 11.50 1.40 6.25
C LEU A 135 10.52 1.57 5.10
N ILE A 136 9.28 1.88 5.43
CA ILE A 136 8.25 2.28 4.48
C ILE A 136 8.19 3.80 4.46
N ALA A 137 8.15 4.43 3.29
CA ALA A 137 8.22 5.87 3.21
C ALA A 137 7.44 6.47 2.04
N THR A 138 6.87 7.65 2.24
CA THR A 138 6.55 8.54 1.11
C THR A 138 7.82 9.31 0.71
N PRO A 139 8.04 9.53 -0.61
CA PRO A 139 9.33 10.04 -1.10
C PRO A 139 9.81 11.33 -0.44
N GLY A 140 8.96 12.38 -0.39
CA GLY A 140 9.35 13.67 0.17
C GLY A 140 9.79 13.60 1.64
N ARG A 141 9.02 12.91 2.51
CA ARG A 141 9.35 12.78 3.93
C ARG A 141 10.63 11.97 4.18
N LEU A 142 10.90 10.97 3.33
CA LEU A 142 12.17 10.25 3.41
C LEU A 142 13.35 11.18 3.13
N LEU A 143 13.24 12.05 2.12
CA LEU A 143 14.27 13.05 1.82
C LEU A 143 14.49 14.00 3.00
N ASP A 144 13.40 14.49 3.67
CA ASP A 144 13.52 15.31 4.87
C ASP A 144 14.36 14.60 5.96
N HIS A 145 14.10 13.31 6.20
CA HIS A 145 14.85 12.52 7.19
C HIS A 145 16.29 12.27 6.79
N LEU A 146 16.58 12.06 5.51
CA LEU A 146 17.94 11.89 5.00
C LEU A 146 18.76 13.21 5.12
N GLU A 147 18.15 14.35 4.78
CA GLU A 147 18.77 15.68 4.91
C GLU A 147 19.06 16.03 6.37
N GLN A 148 18.13 15.70 7.28
CA GLN A 148 18.31 15.88 8.72
C GLN A 148 19.17 14.80 9.39
N ARG A 149 19.69 13.83 8.63
CA ARG A 149 20.51 12.71 9.12
C ARG A 149 19.83 11.90 10.24
N ASN A 150 18.49 11.83 10.24
CA ASN A 150 17.75 10.98 11.16
C ASN A 150 17.91 9.49 10.85
N THR A 151 18.26 9.16 9.61
CA THR A 151 18.58 7.82 9.11
C THR A 151 19.56 7.90 7.94
N ASN A 152 20.08 6.75 7.51
CA ASN A 152 20.84 6.60 6.28
C ASN A 152 20.46 5.29 5.58
N LEU A 153 20.77 5.18 4.30
CA LEU A 153 20.43 4.03 3.46
C LEU A 153 21.65 3.21 3.06
N ASN A 154 22.79 3.38 3.71
CA ASN A 154 24.09 2.79 3.32
C ASN A 154 24.08 1.25 3.35
N GLN A 155 23.20 0.63 4.12
CA GLN A 155 23.06 -0.83 4.22
C GLN A 155 21.78 -1.36 3.56
N CYS A 156 21.07 -0.51 2.79
CA CYS A 156 19.86 -0.89 2.11
C CYS A 156 20.19 -1.82 0.92
N GLY A 157 19.88 -3.10 1.08
CA GLY A 157 20.13 -4.14 0.08
C GLY A 157 18.93 -4.48 -0.80
N ILE A 158 17.73 -4.01 -0.43
CA ILE A 158 16.49 -4.24 -1.21
C ILE A 158 15.68 -2.96 -1.26
N VAL A 159 15.24 -2.57 -2.45
CA VAL A 159 14.37 -1.41 -2.66
C VAL A 159 13.13 -1.81 -3.43
N ILE A 160 11.98 -1.34 -2.97
CA ILE A 160 10.68 -1.64 -3.55
C ILE A 160 9.98 -0.32 -3.88
N LEU A 161 9.54 -0.19 -5.12
CA LEU A 161 8.60 0.85 -5.55
C LEU A 161 7.22 0.23 -5.63
N ASP A 162 6.33 0.55 -4.69
CA ASP A 162 4.95 0.08 -4.70
C ASP A 162 4.02 1.16 -5.26
N GLU A 163 3.12 0.77 -6.15
CA GLU A 163 2.26 1.67 -6.94
C GLU A 163 3.07 2.76 -7.68
N ALA A 164 4.06 2.31 -8.45
CA ALA A 164 5.00 3.20 -9.16
C ALA A 164 4.30 4.16 -10.14
N ASP A 165 3.25 3.72 -10.83
CA ASP A 165 2.42 4.56 -11.70
C ASP A 165 1.80 5.73 -10.92
N ARG A 166 1.24 5.47 -9.76
CA ARG A 166 0.65 6.51 -8.92
C ARG A 166 1.70 7.49 -8.38
N MET A 167 2.91 7.01 -8.07
CA MET A 167 4.01 7.90 -7.70
C MET A 167 4.41 8.83 -8.85
N LEU A 168 4.41 8.36 -10.09
CA LEU A 168 4.67 9.19 -11.26
C LEU A 168 3.56 10.22 -11.49
N ASP A 169 2.29 9.81 -11.41
CA ASP A 169 1.13 10.70 -11.55
C ASP A 169 1.14 11.83 -10.51
N MET A 170 1.66 11.55 -9.30
CA MET A 170 1.83 12.55 -8.24
C MET A 170 3.09 13.42 -8.38
N GLY A 171 3.91 13.20 -9.42
CA GLY A 171 5.10 13.99 -9.70
C GLY A 171 6.34 13.64 -8.86
N PHE A 172 6.38 12.49 -8.19
CA PHE A 172 7.49 12.07 -7.34
C PHE A 172 8.75 11.57 -8.08
N LEU A 173 8.78 11.60 -9.41
CA LEU A 173 9.94 11.11 -10.17
C LEU A 173 11.27 11.78 -9.76
N PRO A 174 11.36 13.11 -9.53
CA PRO A 174 12.59 13.75 -9.06
C PRO A 174 13.02 13.25 -7.68
N ASP A 175 12.07 13.10 -6.76
CA ASP A 175 12.34 12.63 -5.39
C ASP A 175 12.81 11.18 -5.38
N ILE A 176 12.14 10.31 -6.14
CA ILE A 176 12.55 8.91 -6.33
C ILE A 176 13.99 8.87 -6.86
N SER A 177 14.32 9.66 -7.89
CA SER A 177 15.65 9.70 -8.46
C SER A 177 16.73 10.12 -7.45
N ARG A 178 16.44 11.12 -6.60
CA ARG A 178 17.34 11.56 -5.51
C ARG A 178 17.54 10.43 -4.48
N ILE A 179 16.48 9.74 -4.09
CA ILE A 179 16.54 8.61 -3.14
C ILE A 179 17.39 7.48 -3.74
N LEU A 180 17.13 7.10 -5.00
CA LEU A 180 17.85 6.02 -5.67
C LEU A 180 19.36 6.29 -5.79
N ASN A 181 19.75 7.57 -5.95
CA ASN A 181 21.15 7.99 -5.97
C ASN A 181 21.84 7.92 -4.59
N ALA A 182 21.07 7.96 -3.50
CA ALA A 182 21.56 7.81 -2.13
C ALA A 182 21.72 6.35 -1.68
N LEU A 183 21.28 5.40 -2.50
CA LEU A 183 21.31 3.96 -2.20
C LEU A 183 22.60 3.29 -2.68
N PRO A 184 23.02 2.17 -2.05
CA PRO A 184 24.10 1.33 -2.55
C PRO A 184 23.84 0.87 -3.99
N LYS A 185 24.90 0.80 -4.81
CA LYS A 185 24.78 0.30 -6.20
C LYS A 185 24.40 -1.17 -6.25
N LYS A 186 24.96 -2.00 -5.33
CA LYS A 186 24.64 -3.43 -5.24
C LYS A 186 23.42 -3.60 -4.34
N ARG A 187 22.26 -3.80 -4.96
CA ARG A 187 20.99 -4.02 -4.30
C ARG A 187 20.04 -4.79 -5.20
N GLN A 188 19.01 -5.40 -4.64
CA GLN A 188 17.87 -5.95 -5.37
C GLN A 188 16.81 -4.86 -5.51
N ASN A 189 16.21 -4.73 -6.69
CA ASN A 189 15.17 -3.74 -6.95
C ASN A 189 13.88 -4.45 -7.36
N LEU A 190 12.77 -4.04 -6.75
CA LEU A 190 11.44 -4.55 -7.05
C LEU A 190 10.56 -3.37 -7.42
N MET A 191 9.79 -3.48 -8.48
CA MET A 191 8.82 -2.46 -8.88
C MET A 191 7.47 -3.08 -9.14
N PHE A 192 6.45 -2.55 -8.49
CA PHE A 192 5.06 -2.96 -8.66
C PHE A 192 4.24 -1.78 -9.17
N SER A 193 3.43 -2.04 -10.18
CA SER A 193 2.58 -1.04 -10.83
C SER A 193 1.30 -1.66 -11.34
N ALA A 194 0.20 -0.92 -11.36
CA ALA A 194 -1.03 -1.38 -12.01
C ALA A 194 -1.00 -1.20 -13.52
N THR A 195 -0.13 -0.33 -14.02
CA THR A 195 0.00 -0.02 -15.46
C THR A 195 1.45 -0.14 -15.92
N PHE A 196 1.66 -0.43 -17.21
CA PHE A 196 2.98 -0.47 -17.87
C PHE A 196 3.05 0.60 -18.97
N SER A 197 2.79 1.86 -18.58
CA SER A 197 2.92 3.00 -19.48
C SER A 197 4.38 3.17 -19.99
N PRO A 198 4.62 3.94 -21.07
CA PRO A 198 5.97 4.25 -21.52
C PRO A 198 6.85 4.87 -20.44
N GLU A 199 6.27 5.72 -19.58
CA GLU A 199 6.96 6.38 -18.45
C GLU A 199 7.39 5.35 -17.40
N ILE A 200 6.51 4.40 -17.04
CA ILE A 200 6.82 3.30 -16.12
C ILE A 200 7.92 2.41 -16.68
N LYS A 201 7.87 2.08 -17.98
CA LYS A 201 8.92 1.30 -18.63
C LYS A 201 10.27 2.03 -18.64
N ARG A 202 10.25 3.36 -18.82
CA ARG A 202 11.47 4.20 -18.74
C ARG A 202 12.04 4.21 -17.32
N LEU A 203 11.18 4.38 -16.30
CA LEU A 203 11.60 4.29 -14.89
C LEU A 203 12.20 2.90 -14.61
N ALA A 204 11.54 1.84 -15.05
CA ALA A 204 12.01 0.46 -14.89
C ALA A 204 13.39 0.27 -15.52
N GLY A 205 13.62 0.76 -16.75
CA GLY A 205 14.91 0.65 -17.42
C GLY A 205 16.07 1.36 -16.70
N ASN A 206 15.77 2.41 -15.92
CA ASN A 206 16.77 3.13 -15.13
C ASN A 206 16.97 2.53 -13.72
N PHE A 207 16.01 1.76 -13.23
CA PHE A 207 15.96 1.29 -11.85
C PHE A 207 16.25 -0.20 -11.71
N LEU A 208 15.75 -1.04 -12.64
CA LEU A 208 15.85 -2.50 -12.59
C LEU A 208 17.02 -3.00 -13.45
N THR A 209 17.63 -4.11 -13.02
CA THR A 209 18.68 -4.80 -13.74
C THR A 209 18.19 -6.19 -14.15
N ASP A 210 18.04 -6.46 -15.43
CA ASP A 210 17.54 -7.74 -15.99
C ASP A 210 16.33 -8.29 -15.21
N PRO A 211 15.22 -7.50 -15.09
CA PRO A 211 14.10 -7.88 -14.25
C PRO A 211 13.30 -9.04 -14.84
N VAL A 212 12.77 -9.88 -13.97
CA VAL A 212 11.68 -10.78 -14.34
C VAL A 212 10.39 -9.96 -14.40
N VAL A 213 9.82 -9.88 -15.60
CA VAL A 213 8.51 -9.23 -15.81
C VAL A 213 7.40 -10.21 -15.47
N ILE A 214 6.59 -9.87 -14.49
CA ILE A 214 5.46 -10.68 -14.04
C ILE A 214 4.17 -9.89 -14.28
N GLU A 215 3.49 -10.22 -15.35
CA GLU A 215 2.15 -9.73 -15.60
C GLU A 215 1.14 -10.80 -15.13
N VAL A 216 0.33 -10.43 -14.17
CA VAL A 216 -0.88 -11.19 -13.89
C VAL A 216 -1.93 -10.59 -14.80
N ALA A 217 -2.42 -11.41 -15.74
CA ALA A 217 -3.45 -11.00 -16.68
C ALA A 217 -4.49 -10.17 -15.93
N ARG A 218 -4.82 -9.00 -16.47
CA ARG A 218 -5.95 -8.22 -15.96
C ARG A 218 -7.11 -9.21 -15.92
N GLN A 219 -7.50 -9.60 -14.73
CA GLN A 219 -8.80 -10.23 -14.59
C GLN A 219 -9.79 -9.11 -14.96
N ASN A 220 -10.11 -8.99 -16.22
CA ASN A 220 -11.27 -8.25 -16.72
C ASN A 220 -12.57 -8.76 -16.07
N ALA A 221 -12.47 -9.83 -15.30
CA ALA A 221 -13.49 -10.35 -14.42
C ALA A 221 -14.04 -9.31 -13.43
N THR A 222 -13.25 -8.33 -12.98
CA THR A 222 -13.78 -7.27 -12.09
C THR A 222 -14.77 -6.38 -12.83
N ALA A 223 -14.49 -6.03 -14.07
CA ALA A 223 -15.45 -5.25 -14.87
C ALA A 223 -16.70 -6.07 -15.26
N ALA A 224 -16.57 -7.39 -15.44
CA ALA A 224 -17.70 -8.26 -15.75
C ALA A 224 -18.61 -8.57 -14.54
N THR A 225 -18.07 -8.49 -13.31
CA THR A 225 -18.84 -8.69 -12.07
C THR A 225 -19.41 -7.40 -11.49
N ILE A 226 -18.92 -6.22 -11.94
CA ILE A 226 -19.41 -4.92 -11.48
C ILE A 226 -20.54 -4.46 -12.39
N LYS A 227 -21.75 -4.37 -11.84
CA LYS A 227 -22.89 -3.74 -12.52
C LYS A 227 -22.62 -2.24 -12.62
N GLN A 228 -22.58 -1.70 -13.84
CA GLN A 228 -22.39 -0.28 -14.09
C GLN A 228 -23.71 0.30 -14.64
N GLU A 229 -24.12 1.44 -14.08
CA GLU A 229 -25.31 2.17 -14.50
C GLU A 229 -24.96 3.64 -14.68
N VAL A 230 -25.54 4.27 -15.70
CA VAL A 230 -25.36 5.69 -16.00
C VAL A 230 -26.72 6.37 -15.96
N PHE A 231 -26.81 7.44 -15.15
CA PHE A 231 -28.00 8.25 -15.02
C PHE A 231 -27.77 9.65 -15.60
N SER A 232 -28.63 10.10 -16.51
CA SER A 232 -28.62 11.46 -17.00
C SER A 232 -29.53 12.31 -16.11
N VAL A 233 -28.94 13.28 -15.41
CA VAL A 233 -29.67 14.15 -14.48
C VAL A 233 -29.21 15.60 -14.66
N ASN A 234 -30.09 16.57 -14.38
CA ASN A 234 -29.71 17.97 -14.32
C ASN A 234 -28.75 18.18 -13.12
N GLU A 235 -27.80 19.11 -13.29
CA GLU A 235 -26.79 19.41 -12.27
C GLU A 235 -27.42 19.78 -10.91
N LEU A 236 -28.51 20.54 -10.91
CA LEU A 236 -29.23 20.95 -9.71
C LEU A 236 -29.95 19.78 -9.00
N GLN A 237 -30.21 18.70 -9.71
CA GLN A 237 -30.94 17.51 -9.20
C GLN A 237 -30.02 16.35 -8.84
N LYS A 238 -28.69 16.51 -8.97
CA LYS A 238 -27.74 15.43 -8.67
C LYS A 238 -27.83 14.92 -7.24
N THR A 239 -27.99 15.80 -6.25
CA THR A 239 -28.11 15.43 -4.85
C THR A 239 -29.42 14.68 -4.59
N ASP A 240 -30.53 15.15 -5.14
CA ASP A 240 -31.84 14.49 -4.98
C ASP A 240 -31.84 13.11 -5.62
N ALA A 241 -31.27 12.98 -6.82
CA ALA A 241 -31.11 11.69 -7.50
C ALA A 241 -30.22 10.72 -6.69
N LEU A 242 -29.14 11.20 -6.07
CA LEU A 242 -28.30 10.39 -5.21
C LEU A 242 -29.07 9.93 -3.96
N VAL A 243 -29.81 10.84 -3.31
CA VAL A 243 -30.65 10.52 -2.15
C VAL A 243 -31.67 9.43 -2.48
N GLU A 244 -32.32 9.56 -3.65
CA GLU A 244 -33.29 8.55 -4.11
C GLU A 244 -32.63 7.20 -4.41
N LEU A 245 -31.45 7.18 -5.04
CA LEU A 245 -30.67 5.96 -5.26
C LEU A 245 -30.28 5.30 -3.94
N LEU A 246 -29.82 6.08 -2.95
CA LEU A 246 -29.45 5.56 -1.63
C LEU A 246 -30.66 5.00 -0.88
N LYS A 247 -31.84 5.63 -0.98
CA LYS A 247 -33.09 5.12 -0.37
C LYS A 247 -33.57 3.83 -1.02
N THR A 248 -33.43 3.72 -2.33
CA THR A 248 -33.97 2.57 -3.09
C THR A 248 -33.01 1.39 -3.18
N ARG A 249 -31.70 1.63 -3.01
CA ARG A 249 -30.64 0.63 -3.20
C ARG A 249 -29.60 0.60 -2.09
N GLY A 250 -29.80 1.37 -1.03
CA GLY A 250 -28.83 1.52 0.07
C GLY A 250 -28.82 0.41 1.11
N GLU A 251 -29.60 -0.66 0.88
CA GLU A 251 -29.70 -1.82 1.78
C GLU A 251 -29.41 -3.12 1.04
N ASP A 252 -28.84 -4.10 1.74
CA ASP A 252 -28.68 -5.46 1.24
C ASP A 252 -29.99 -6.27 1.37
N PHE A 253 -29.94 -7.56 0.99
CA PHE A 253 -31.09 -8.46 1.10
C PHE A 253 -31.58 -8.68 2.54
N ASP A 254 -30.74 -8.41 3.54
CA ASP A 254 -31.04 -8.51 4.97
C ASP A 254 -31.45 -7.17 5.60
N GLY A 255 -31.62 -6.11 4.78
CA GLY A 255 -31.98 -4.76 5.25
C GLY A 255 -30.83 -4.02 5.94
N LYS A 256 -29.58 -4.45 5.76
CA LYS A 256 -28.42 -3.74 6.29
C LYS A 256 -27.97 -2.65 5.33
N PRO A 257 -27.59 -1.46 5.85
CA PRO A 257 -27.05 -0.39 5.01
C PRO A 257 -25.84 -0.84 4.21
N LEU A 258 -25.89 -0.66 2.89
CA LEU A 258 -24.74 -0.90 2.01
C LEU A 258 -23.69 0.18 2.20
N GLN A 259 -22.42 -0.22 2.26
CA GLN A 259 -21.30 0.71 2.25
C GLN A 259 -21.20 1.38 0.87
N THR A 260 -21.27 2.71 0.85
CA THR A 260 -21.27 3.50 -0.38
C THR A 260 -20.15 4.52 -0.38
N ILE A 261 -19.39 4.61 -1.48
CA ILE A 261 -18.40 5.68 -1.68
C ILE A 261 -18.91 6.61 -2.79
N VAL A 262 -18.99 7.91 -2.48
CA VAL A 262 -19.42 8.95 -3.42
C VAL A 262 -18.23 9.83 -3.78
N PHE A 263 -17.78 9.75 -5.02
CA PHE A 263 -16.69 10.59 -5.51
C PHE A 263 -17.18 11.93 -6.02
N VAL A 264 -16.56 13.01 -5.56
CA VAL A 264 -16.80 14.39 -5.99
C VAL A 264 -15.50 15.10 -6.34
N ASN A 265 -15.58 16.14 -7.17
CA ASN A 265 -14.40 16.83 -7.71
C ASN A 265 -13.83 17.94 -6.82
N ALA A 266 -14.50 18.33 -5.74
CA ALA A 266 -14.04 19.41 -4.87
C ALA A 266 -14.28 19.14 -3.38
N LYS A 267 -13.36 19.59 -2.53
CA LYS A 267 -13.44 19.47 -1.06
C LYS A 267 -14.72 20.09 -0.48
N LEU A 268 -15.10 21.26 -1.00
CA LEU A 268 -16.29 21.97 -0.54
C LEU A 268 -17.55 21.18 -0.89
N THR A 269 -17.58 20.57 -2.08
CA THR A 269 -18.68 19.71 -2.52
C THR A 269 -18.79 18.48 -1.64
N ALA A 270 -17.66 17.84 -1.28
CA ALA A 270 -17.66 16.69 -0.38
C ALA A 270 -18.26 17.02 1.00
N ARG A 271 -17.81 18.12 1.61
CA ARG A 271 -18.36 18.59 2.90
C ARG A 271 -19.85 18.91 2.85
N ARG A 272 -20.26 19.60 1.81
CA ARG A 272 -21.66 20.01 1.63
C ARG A 272 -22.54 18.77 1.45
N LEU A 273 -22.12 17.87 0.57
CA LEU A 273 -22.87 16.65 0.27
C LEU A 273 -23.02 15.76 1.50
N ALA A 274 -21.95 15.53 2.28
CA ALA A 274 -22.02 14.76 3.51
C ALA A 274 -23.06 15.34 4.49
N ARG A 275 -23.06 16.66 4.72
CA ARG A 275 -24.07 17.34 5.58
C ARG A 275 -25.50 17.22 5.04
N GLU A 276 -25.67 17.27 3.72
CA GLU A 276 -26.99 17.10 3.10
C GLU A 276 -27.49 15.67 3.28
N LEU A 277 -26.62 14.67 3.10
CA LEU A 277 -26.95 13.27 3.36
C LEU A 277 -27.28 12.99 4.83
N GLU A 278 -26.53 13.58 5.78
CA GLU A 278 -26.85 13.50 7.22
C GLU A 278 -28.23 14.06 7.54
N LYS A 279 -28.60 15.22 6.94
CA LYS A 279 -29.97 15.80 7.10
C LYS A 279 -31.07 14.89 6.54
N CYS A 280 -30.75 14.08 5.54
CA CYS A 280 -31.65 13.08 4.98
C CYS A 280 -31.70 11.78 5.78
N GLY A 281 -30.96 11.70 6.92
CA GLY A 281 -30.97 10.54 7.83
C GLY A 281 -29.92 9.48 7.51
N PHE A 282 -28.98 9.75 6.60
CA PHE A 282 -27.89 8.82 6.30
C PHE A 282 -26.70 9.02 7.24
N ASN A 283 -26.00 7.94 7.56
CA ASN A 283 -24.72 7.99 8.29
C ASN A 283 -23.58 8.22 7.29
N ALA A 284 -23.23 9.50 7.08
CA ALA A 284 -22.29 9.95 6.07
C ALA A 284 -21.23 10.89 6.64
N ASP A 285 -19.98 10.80 6.17
CA ASP A 285 -18.95 11.80 6.41
C ASP A 285 -18.02 11.91 5.17
N ALA A 286 -17.30 13.03 5.06
CA ALA A 286 -16.45 13.32 3.91
C ALA A 286 -14.96 13.16 4.26
N ILE A 287 -14.21 12.48 3.40
CA ILE A 287 -12.74 12.45 3.44
C ILE A 287 -12.17 13.43 2.40
N HIS A 288 -11.30 14.34 2.83
CA HIS A 288 -10.66 15.33 1.95
C HIS A 288 -9.36 15.88 2.55
N GLY A 289 -8.58 16.61 1.76
CA GLY A 289 -7.24 17.05 2.12
C GLY A 289 -7.14 18.07 3.28
N ASP A 290 -8.26 18.67 3.72
CA ASP A 290 -8.25 19.60 4.88
C ASP A 290 -8.47 18.88 6.22
N LYS A 291 -8.85 17.59 6.21
CA LYS A 291 -8.89 16.76 7.41
C LYS A 291 -7.47 16.35 7.81
N THR A 292 -7.22 16.29 9.10
CA THR A 292 -5.97 15.79 9.65
C THR A 292 -5.78 14.30 9.29
N GLN A 293 -4.55 13.82 9.40
CA GLN A 293 -4.28 12.40 9.11
C GLN A 293 -5.02 11.47 10.09
N GLU A 294 -5.11 11.86 11.35
CA GLU A 294 -5.83 11.10 12.37
C GLU A 294 -7.33 10.99 12.04
N GLU A 295 -7.97 12.12 11.67
CA GLU A 295 -9.37 12.11 11.23
C GLU A 295 -9.60 11.24 10.00
N ARG A 296 -8.68 11.28 9.04
CA ARG A 296 -8.77 10.46 7.82
C ARG A 296 -8.65 8.97 8.11
N LEU A 297 -7.68 8.57 8.95
CA LEU A 297 -7.50 7.18 9.36
C LEU A 297 -8.72 6.67 10.16
N LYS A 298 -9.27 7.51 11.04
CA LYS A 298 -10.49 7.19 11.77
C LYS A 298 -11.65 6.94 10.82
N LEU A 299 -11.91 7.84 9.86
CA LEU A 299 -12.99 7.70 8.89
C LEU A 299 -12.85 6.43 8.05
N LEU A 300 -11.65 6.12 7.57
CA LEU A 300 -11.38 4.90 6.82
C LEU A 300 -11.63 3.64 7.67
N LYS A 301 -11.28 3.69 8.96
CA LYS A 301 -11.56 2.61 9.89
C LYS A 301 -13.06 2.47 10.12
N ASP A 302 -13.75 3.57 10.47
CA ASP A 302 -15.19 3.58 10.72
C ASP A 302 -15.97 3.08 9.49
N PHE A 303 -15.51 3.42 8.27
CA PHE A 303 -16.09 2.89 7.04
C PHE A 303 -15.81 1.40 6.86
N LYS A 304 -14.59 0.91 7.11
CA LYS A 304 -14.26 -0.52 7.03
C LYS A 304 -15.03 -1.36 8.04
N ASP A 305 -15.21 -0.84 9.25
CA ASP A 305 -15.91 -1.53 10.34
C ASP A 305 -17.45 -1.46 10.20
N GLY A 306 -17.96 -0.73 9.17
CA GLY A 306 -19.40 -0.57 8.93
C GLY A 306 -20.10 0.39 9.90
N THR A 307 -19.34 1.12 10.74
CA THR A 307 -19.90 2.17 11.61
C THR A 307 -20.18 3.46 10.86
N LEU A 308 -19.55 3.68 9.71
CA LEU A 308 -19.86 4.71 8.72
C LEU A 308 -20.34 4.03 7.44
N ASN A 309 -21.49 4.42 6.92
CA ASN A 309 -22.09 3.75 5.75
C ASN A 309 -21.77 4.47 4.44
N ILE A 310 -21.67 5.81 4.45
CA ILE A 310 -21.44 6.62 3.25
C ILE A 310 -20.19 7.49 3.48
N MET A 311 -19.24 7.39 2.55
CA MET A 311 -18.02 8.19 2.55
C MET A 311 -17.83 8.93 1.24
#